data_958919179898e69f6867bf850dc8999a
#
_entry.id   958919179898e69f6867bf850dc8999a
#
_cell.length_a   1.000
_cell.length_b   1.000
_cell.length_c   1.000
_cell.angle_alpha   90.00
_cell.angle_beta   90.00
_cell.angle_gamma   90.00
#
_symmetry.space_group_name_H-M   'P 1'
#
loop_
_entity.id
_entity.type
_entity.pdbx_description
1 polymer ?
#
loop_
_entity_poly.entity_id
_entity_poly.type
_entity_poly.pdbx_seq_one_letter_code
_entity_poly.pdbx_strand_id
1 'polypeptide(L)'
;MFDLLCITDRALVREPFLDRLAAVAAARPRAIVLREKDLPQDQYQALAAQALEICRQAGVPCVLHTFVGAARALGARAIHLPLPVLRTLSAGERAAFPALGASCHSVEEAWEAVALGATYLTAGHVFATTCKAGLPGRGVEFLAQVCAAVPCPVYAIGGVGPENLPALAQAGAKGGCVRSPLMTCPDPGAYLRQWKEAAAHVL
;
A
#
# COMPACT_ATOMS: atom_id res chain seq x y z
N MET A 1 -7.47 -13.37 -8.31
CA MET A 1 -6.56 -12.42 -8.99
C MET A 1 -5.61 -11.85 -7.95
N PHE A 2 -4.31 -11.78 -8.23
CA PHE A 2 -3.29 -11.25 -7.32
C PHE A 2 -3.28 -9.73 -7.42
N ASP A 3 -3.61 -9.05 -6.30
CA ASP A 3 -3.86 -7.61 -6.27
C ASP A 3 -2.57 -6.80 -6.37
N LEU A 4 -2.63 -5.59 -6.98
CA LEU A 4 -1.57 -4.60 -6.95
C LEU A 4 -2.05 -3.35 -6.20
N LEU A 5 -1.33 -2.96 -5.15
CA LEU A 5 -1.46 -1.68 -4.47
C LEU A 5 -0.34 -0.73 -4.92
N CYS A 6 -0.69 0.45 -5.39
CA CYS A 6 0.29 1.49 -5.68
C CYS A 6 0.57 2.31 -4.41
N ILE A 7 1.83 2.44 -4.03
CA ILE A 7 2.27 3.35 -2.96
C ILE A 7 2.89 4.58 -3.60
N THR A 8 2.38 5.76 -3.30
CA THR A 8 2.93 6.98 -3.89
C THR A 8 4.23 7.43 -3.22
N ASP A 9 5.01 8.19 -3.98
CA ASP A 9 6.19 8.90 -3.53
C ASP A 9 6.47 10.01 -4.56
N ARG A 10 6.02 11.24 -4.29
CA ARG A 10 6.14 12.37 -5.21
C ARG A 10 7.59 12.76 -5.51
N ALA A 11 8.53 12.44 -4.59
CA ALA A 11 9.94 12.72 -4.80
C ALA A 11 10.59 11.90 -5.93
N LEU A 12 9.95 10.81 -6.34
CA LEU A 12 10.42 9.96 -7.46
C LEU A 12 9.86 10.41 -8.82
N VAL A 13 8.87 11.28 -8.83
CA VAL A 13 8.15 11.69 -10.05
C VAL A 13 8.85 12.89 -10.69
N ARG A 14 9.02 12.85 -12.01
CA ARG A 14 9.68 13.92 -12.79
C ARG A 14 8.69 14.92 -13.38
N GLU A 15 7.49 14.49 -13.71
CA GLU A 15 6.34 15.29 -14.14
C GLU A 15 5.52 15.81 -12.95
N PRO A 16 4.52 16.68 -13.14
CA PRO A 16 3.60 17.07 -12.07
C PRO A 16 2.97 15.83 -11.41
N PHE A 17 3.05 15.75 -10.08
CA PHE A 17 2.64 14.55 -9.34
C PHE A 17 1.18 14.14 -9.59
N LEU A 18 0.27 15.09 -9.73
CA LEU A 18 -1.14 14.79 -9.98
C LEU A 18 -1.38 14.17 -11.36
N ASP A 19 -0.55 14.53 -12.36
CA ASP A 19 -0.61 13.92 -13.69
C ASP A 19 -0.16 12.45 -13.61
N ARG A 20 0.93 12.18 -12.86
CA ARG A 20 1.36 10.80 -12.56
C ARG A 20 0.27 10.01 -11.84
N LEU A 21 -0.34 10.62 -10.82
CA LEU A 21 -1.41 9.98 -10.06
C LEU A 21 -2.61 9.64 -10.95
N ALA A 22 -3.00 10.55 -11.85
CA ALA A 22 -4.07 10.32 -12.81
C ALA A 22 -3.74 9.18 -13.78
N ALA A 23 -2.50 9.13 -14.29
CA ALA A 23 -2.05 8.04 -15.17
C ALA A 23 -2.06 6.68 -14.44
N VAL A 24 -1.61 6.63 -13.19
CA VAL A 24 -1.67 5.41 -12.37
C VAL A 24 -3.13 5.03 -12.07
N ALA A 25 -3.99 5.97 -11.75
CA ALA A 25 -5.41 5.71 -11.49
C ALA A 25 -6.13 5.20 -12.73
N ALA A 26 -5.82 5.75 -13.92
CA ALA A 26 -6.36 5.27 -15.20
C ALA A 26 -5.96 3.82 -15.51
N ALA A 27 -4.79 3.37 -15.05
CA ALA A 27 -4.34 1.98 -15.17
C ALA A 27 -5.11 1.00 -14.25
N ARG A 28 -5.86 1.52 -13.27
CA ARG A 28 -6.74 0.78 -12.36
C ARG A 28 -6.03 -0.30 -11.54
N PRO A 29 -5.06 0.07 -10.67
CA PRO A 29 -4.61 -0.83 -9.61
C PRO A 29 -5.75 -1.14 -8.64
N ARG A 30 -5.56 -2.13 -7.76
CA ARG A 30 -6.56 -2.48 -6.73
C ARG A 30 -6.86 -1.31 -5.79
N ALA A 31 -5.82 -0.54 -5.43
CA ALA A 31 -5.94 0.70 -4.70
C ALA A 31 -4.65 1.55 -4.86
N ILE A 32 -4.76 2.84 -4.55
CA ILE A 32 -3.62 3.76 -4.45
C ILE A 32 -3.51 4.22 -2.99
N VAL A 33 -2.34 4.04 -2.39
CA VAL A 33 -2.02 4.52 -1.04
C VAL A 33 -1.23 5.82 -1.17
N LEU A 34 -1.85 6.94 -0.78
CA LEU A 34 -1.22 8.27 -0.82
C LEU A 34 -0.26 8.43 0.37
N ARG A 35 1.03 8.19 0.13
CA ARG A 35 2.06 8.16 1.16
C ARG A 35 3.11 9.27 0.95
N GLU A 36 2.80 10.47 1.43
CA GLU A 36 3.67 11.66 1.34
C GLU A 36 3.99 12.16 2.76
N LYS A 37 4.84 11.40 3.51
CA LYS A 37 5.11 11.61 4.94
C LYS A 37 5.93 12.86 5.25
N ASP A 38 6.59 13.43 4.30
CA ASP A 38 7.46 14.59 4.41
C ASP A 38 6.68 15.91 4.34
N LEU A 39 5.38 15.84 3.98
CA LEU A 39 4.52 17.03 3.96
C LEU A 39 4.03 17.38 5.36
N PRO A 40 3.90 18.68 5.67
CA PRO A 40 3.07 19.16 6.77
C PRO A 40 1.61 18.70 6.60
N GLN A 41 0.87 18.56 7.71
CA GLN A 41 -0.48 18.00 7.69
C GLN A 41 -1.45 18.79 6.79
N ASP A 42 -1.39 20.10 6.80
CA ASP A 42 -2.22 20.99 5.98
C ASP A 42 -1.96 20.81 4.48
N GLN A 43 -0.69 20.74 4.11
CA GLN A 43 -0.28 20.49 2.71
C GLN A 43 -0.66 19.06 2.28
N TYR A 44 -0.47 18.07 3.16
CA TYR A 44 -0.94 16.72 2.90
C TYR A 44 -2.46 16.68 2.70
N GLN A 45 -3.23 17.38 3.53
CA GLN A 45 -4.69 17.41 3.42
C GLN A 45 -5.14 18.05 2.10
N ALA A 46 -4.51 19.12 1.67
CA ALA A 46 -4.80 19.77 0.38
C ALA A 46 -4.50 18.83 -0.80
N LEU A 47 -3.36 18.14 -0.77
CA LEU A 47 -3.01 17.15 -1.78
C LEU A 47 -3.95 15.94 -1.76
N ALA A 48 -4.32 15.46 -0.57
CA ALA A 48 -5.21 14.33 -0.40
C ALA A 48 -6.61 14.58 -0.96
N ALA A 49 -7.13 15.80 -0.83
CA ALA A 49 -8.41 16.19 -1.42
C ALA A 49 -8.40 16.01 -2.96
N GLN A 50 -7.33 16.45 -3.62
CA GLN A 50 -7.17 16.31 -5.07
C GLN A 50 -6.97 14.84 -5.47
N ALA A 51 -6.15 14.09 -4.72
CA ALA A 51 -5.91 12.68 -4.96
C ALA A 51 -7.17 11.83 -4.83
N LEU A 52 -7.99 12.09 -3.81
CA LEU A 52 -9.29 11.43 -3.62
C LEU A 52 -10.21 11.66 -4.81
N GLU A 53 -10.26 12.88 -5.33
CA GLU A 53 -11.10 13.21 -6.49
C GLU A 53 -10.61 12.52 -7.77
N ILE A 54 -9.30 12.54 -8.06
CA ILE A 54 -8.71 11.83 -9.21
C ILE A 54 -9.03 10.33 -9.14
N CYS A 55 -8.82 9.72 -7.97
CA CYS A 55 -9.08 8.30 -7.79
C CYS A 55 -10.57 7.97 -7.90
N ARG A 56 -11.45 8.83 -7.37
CA ARG A 56 -12.91 8.68 -7.49
C ARG A 56 -13.36 8.71 -8.96
N GLN A 57 -12.84 9.63 -9.76
CA GLN A 57 -13.15 9.72 -11.21
C GLN A 57 -12.70 8.48 -11.97
N ALA A 58 -11.55 7.90 -11.60
CA ALA A 58 -11.04 6.67 -12.20
C ALA A 58 -11.72 5.38 -11.67
N GLY A 59 -12.53 5.48 -10.62
CA GLY A 59 -13.14 4.33 -9.96
C GLY A 59 -12.13 3.47 -9.20
N VAL A 60 -11.05 4.07 -8.68
CA VAL A 60 -9.99 3.38 -7.92
C VAL A 60 -10.03 3.84 -6.45
N PRO A 61 -10.01 2.91 -5.48
CA PRO A 61 -9.91 3.28 -4.07
C PRO A 61 -8.62 4.06 -3.78
N CYS A 62 -8.75 5.21 -3.09
CA CYS A 62 -7.63 5.97 -2.54
C CYS A 62 -7.58 5.74 -1.04
N VAL A 63 -6.42 5.28 -0.56
CA VAL A 63 -6.14 5.04 0.86
C VAL A 63 -5.21 6.13 1.35
N LEU A 64 -5.62 6.92 2.32
CA LEU A 64 -4.75 7.92 2.93
C LEU A 64 -3.74 7.25 3.87
N HIS A 65 -2.59 7.88 4.10
CA HIS A 65 -1.53 7.27 4.89
C HIS A 65 -1.10 8.19 6.03
N THR A 66 -1.01 7.64 7.26
CA THR A 66 -0.47 8.27 8.48
C THR A 66 -1.31 9.44 9.04
N PHE A 67 -1.74 10.39 8.23
CA PHE A 67 -2.40 11.64 8.68
C PHE A 67 -3.88 11.43 9.02
N VAL A 68 -4.14 10.91 10.23
CA VAL A 68 -5.50 10.59 10.74
C VAL A 68 -6.40 11.82 10.74
N GLY A 69 -5.87 12.98 11.16
CA GLY A 69 -6.62 14.25 11.17
C GLY A 69 -7.10 14.66 9.77
N ALA A 70 -6.21 14.59 8.78
CA ALA A 70 -6.57 14.88 7.39
C ALA A 70 -7.59 13.86 6.83
N ALA A 71 -7.41 12.58 7.14
CA ALA A 71 -8.34 11.53 6.71
C ALA A 71 -9.76 11.77 7.27
N ARG A 72 -9.88 12.14 8.53
CA ARG A 72 -11.17 12.46 9.17
C ARG A 72 -11.79 13.72 8.58
N ALA A 73 -11.01 14.79 8.41
CA ALA A 73 -11.48 16.06 7.85
C ALA A 73 -12.03 15.91 6.42
N LEU A 74 -11.45 14.97 5.64
CA LEU A 74 -11.86 14.67 4.27
C LEU A 74 -12.93 13.56 4.18
N GLY A 75 -13.39 13.00 5.30
CA GLY A 75 -14.35 11.90 5.32
C GLY A 75 -13.82 10.63 4.64
N ALA A 76 -12.50 10.42 4.63
CA ALA A 76 -11.89 9.26 4.01
C ALA A 76 -12.30 7.97 4.73
N ARG A 77 -12.70 6.96 3.98
CA ARG A 77 -13.12 5.66 4.52
C ARG A 77 -11.98 4.64 4.64
N ALA A 78 -10.82 4.96 4.08
CA ALA A 78 -9.65 4.09 4.04
C ALA A 78 -8.40 4.83 4.51
N ILE A 79 -7.67 4.21 5.44
CA ILE A 79 -6.38 4.70 5.91
C ILE A 79 -5.40 3.55 6.11
N HIS A 80 -4.12 3.80 5.84
CA HIS A 80 -3.02 2.89 6.14
C HIS A 80 -2.07 3.52 7.16
N LEU A 81 -1.78 2.82 8.24
CA LEU A 81 -1.02 3.36 9.36
C LEU A 81 0.25 2.55 9.66
N PRO A 82 1.36 3.23 10.01
CA PRO A 82 2.42 2.58 10.77
C PRO A 82 1.86 2.09 12.11
N LEU A 83 2.30 0.91 12.58
CA LEU A 83 1.81 0.34 13.84
C LEU A 83 1.93 1.28 15.06
N PRO A 84 3.01 2.05 15.23
CA PRO A 84 3.08 3.04 16.33
C PRO A 84 1.95 4.06 16.28
N VAL A 85 1.52 4.51 15.10
CA VAL A 85 0.38 5.44 14.96
C VAL A 85 -0.94 4.73 15.26
N LEU A 86 -1.11 3.50 14.78
CA LEU A 86 -2.32 2.70 15.06
C LEU A 86 -2.54 2.50 16.56
N ARG A 87 -1.47 2.29 17.33
CA ARG A 87 -1.50 2.15 18.81
C ARG A 87 -2.05 3.38 19.52
N THR A 88 -1.85 4.57 18.98
CA THR A 88 -2.31 5.82 19.64
C THR A 88 -3.80 6.09 19.46
N LEU A 89 -4.47 5.39 18.54
CA LEU A 89 -5.88 5.62 18.27
C LEU A 89 -6.77 4.87 19.26
N SER A 90 -7.82 5.53 19.73
CA SER A 90 -8.92 4.89 20.46
C SER A 90 -9.71 3.93 19.56
N ALA A 91 -10.47 3.02 20.16
CA ALA A 91 -11.33 2.10 19.43
C ALA A 91 -12.33 2.83 18.52
N GLY A 92 -12.92 3.94 19.02
CA GLY A 92 -13.85 4.76 18.23
C GLY A 92 -13.21 5.43 17.02
N GLU A 93 -11.95 5.89 17.14
CA GLU A 93 -11.22 6.47 16.01
C GLU A 93 -10.87 5.42 14.96
N ARG A 94 -10.50 4.22 15.38
CA ARG A 94 -10.24 3.09 14.46
C ARG A 94 -11.51 2.66 13.72
N ALA A 95 -12.63 2.58 14.42
CA ALA A 95 -13.92 2.19 13.83
C ALA A 95 -14.43 3.18 12.76
N ALA A 96 -13.94 4.41 12.73
CA ALA A 96 -14.27 5.38 11.69
C ALA A 96 -13.72 4.99 10.30
N PHE A 97 -12.78 4.05 10.22
CA PHE A 97 -12.16 3.62 8.98
C PHE A 97 -12.50 2.16 8.64
N PRO A 98 -13.54 1.91 7.82
CA PRO A 98 -13.90 0.55 7.40
C PRO A 98 -12.76 -0.21 6.70
N ALA A 99 -11.86 0.51 6.02
CA ALA A 99 -10.63 -0.04 5.48
C ALA A 99 -9.43 0.53 6.25
N LEU A 100 -9.02 -0.18 7.29
CA LEU A 100 -7.90 0.18 8.16
C LEU A 100 -6.72 -0.75 7.87
N GLY A 101 -5.70 -0.24 7.20
CA GLY A 101 -4.47 -0.97 6.93
C GLY A 101 -3.38 -0.69 7.95
N ALA A 102 -2.50 -1.67 8.17
CA ALA A 102 -1.31 -1.49 8.99
C ALA A 102 -0.06 -2.11 8.36
N SER A 103 1.09 -1.47 8.59
CA SER A 103 2.40 -2.04 8.24
C SER A 103 2.92 -2.90 9.39
N CYS A 104 3.41 -4.11 9.08
CA CYS A 104 4.04 -5.01 10.05
C CYS A 104 5.42 -5.51 9.56
N HIS A 105 6.29 -5.79 10.52
CA HIS A 105 7.65 -6.26 10.31
C HIS A 105 7.99 -7.52 11.11
N SER A 106 7.02 -8.07 11.84
CA SER A 106 7.09 -9.38 12.51
C SER A 106 5.70 -9.98 12.61
N VAL A 107 5.60 -11.25 13.00
CA VAL A 107 4.34 -11.95 13.24
C VAL A 107 3.60 -11.33 14.45
N GLU A 108 4.34 -10.94 15.48
CA GLU A 108 3.79 -10.28 16.68
C GLU A 108 3.15 -8.93 16.32
N GLU A 109 3.83 -8.13 15.48
CA GLU A 109 3.27 -6.87 14.98
C GLU A 109 2.01 -7.10 14.15
N ALA A 110 1.95 -8.18 13.39
CA ALA A 110 0.77 -8.53 12.60
C ALA A 110 -0.42 -8.90 13.49
N TRP A 111 -0.20 -9.72 14.53
CA TRP A 111 -1.24 -10.05 15.51
C TRP A 111 -1.75 -8.81 16.24
N GLU A 112 -0.84 -7.96 16.68
CA GLU A 112 -1.20 -6.73 17.37
C GLU A 112 -2.03 -5.80 16.46
N ALA A 113 -1.61 -5.61 15.21
CA ALA A 113 -2.34 -4.78 14.27
C ALA A 113 -3.78 -5.29 14.04
N VAL A 114 -3.96 -6.62 13.91
CA VAL A 114 -5.28 -7.25 13.78
C VAL A 114 -6.10 -7.07 15.07
N ALA A 115 -5.50 -7.27 16.24
CA ALA A 115 -6.17 -7.04 17.53
C ALA A 115 -6.61 -5.57 17.70
N LEU A 116 -5.87 -4.63 17.11
CA LEU A 116 -6.22 -3.22 17.05
C LEU A 116 -7.24 -2.88 15.93
N GLY A 117 -7.74 -3.86 15.19
CA GLY A 117 -8.80 -3.70 14.20
C GLY A 117 -8.33 -3.47 12.77
N ALA A 118 -7.05 -3.72 12.46
CA ALA A 118 -6.59 -3.68 11.08
C ALA A 118 -7.34 -4.71 10.22
N THR A 119 -7.85 -4.25 9.07
CA THR A 119 -8.63 -5.08 8.12
C THR A 119 -7.77 -5.65 6.99
N TYR A 120 -6.55 -5.16 6.82
CA TYR A 120 -5.51 -5.71 5.95
C TYR A 120 -4.12 -5.26 6.45
N LEU A 121 -3.09 -6.00 6.05
CA LEU A 121 -1.71 -5.69 6.42
C LEU A 121 -0.82 -5.51 5.19
N THR A 122 0.25 -4.72 5.35
CA THR A 122 1.42 -4.80 4.48
C THR A 122 2.59 -5.39 5.26
N ALA A 123 3.19 -6.47 4.75
CA ALA A 123 4.30 -7.17 5.39
C ALA A 123 5.60 -6.95 4.60
N GLY A 124 6.67 -6.52 5.24
CA GLY A 124 7.92 -6.30 4.54
C GLY A 124 9.05 -5.74 5.38
N HIS A 125 10.17 -5.41 4.68
CA HIS A 125 10.36 -5.56 3.22
C HIS A 125 10.76 -7.00 2.88
N VAL A 126 10.10 -7.58 1.89
CA VAL A 126 10.30 -9.01 1.56
C VAL A 126 11.62 -9.23 0.82
N PHE A 127 11.87 -8.46 -0.22
CA PHE A 127 13.11 -8.53 -1.03
C PHE A 127 13.98 -7.29 -0.82
N ALA A 128 15.24 -7.39 -1.22
CA ALA A 128 16.14 -6.23 -1.22
C ALA A 128 15.54 -5.06 -2.00
N THR A 129 15.71 -3.85 -1.50
CA THR A 129 15.12 -2.65 -2.11
C THR A 129 15.99 -1.43 -1.85
N THR A 130 16.09 -0.54 -2.83
CA THR A 130 16.81 0.73 -2.71
C THR A 130 16.28 1.61 -1.58
N CYS A 131 15.01 1.46 -1.22
CA CYS A 131 14.36 2.22 -0.14
C CYS A 131 14.87 1.85 1.27
N LYS A 132 15.53 0.71 1.40
CA LYS A 132 16.20 0.22 2.61
C LYS A 132 17.59 -0.29 2.27
N ALA A 133 18.37 0.55 1.58
CA ALA A 133 19.72 0.22 1.18
C ALA A 133 20.54 -0.30 2.37
N GLY A 134 21.26 -1.39 2.16
CA GLY A 134 22.09 -2.03 3.19
C GLY A 134 21.35 -2.97 4.15
N LEU A 135 20.02 -3.06 4.10
CA LEU A 135 19.27 -4.05 4.87
C LEU A 135 18.85 -5.22 3.98
N PRO A 136 19.16 -6.48 4.36
CA PRO A 136 18.68 -7.65 3.63
C PRO A 136 17.14 -7.74 3.71
N GLY A 137 16.52 -8.26 2.65
CA GLY A 137 15.09 -8.57 2.68
C GLY A 137 14.80 -9.62 3.77
N ARG A 138 13.61 -9.57 4.35
CA ARG A 138 13.16 -10.53 5.39
C ARG A 138 12.86 -11.92 4.81
N GLY A 139 12.69 -12.00 3.49
CA GLY A 139 12.46 -13.26 2.77
C GLY A 139 10.98 -13.61 2.65
N VAL A 140 10.75 -14.62 1.82
CA VAL A 140 9.39 -15.16 1.54
C VAL A 140 8.88 -15.98 2.73
N GLU A 141 9.77 -16.63 3.49
CA GLU A 141 9.43 -17.38 4.70
C GLU A 141 8.80 -16.49 5.77
N PHE A 142 9.36 -15.31 5.98
CA PHE A 142 8.74 -14.30 6.88
C PHE A 142 7.33 -13.94 6.40
N LEU A 143 7.15 -13.69 5.09
CA LEU A 143 5.84 -13.38 4.53
C LEU A 143 4.85 -14.53 4.75
N ALA A 144 5.26 -15.77 4.52
CA ALA A 144 4.44 -16.96 4.73
C ALA A 144 4.01 -17.11 6.19
N GLN A 145 4.92 -16.87 7.14
CA GLN A 145 4.60 -16.89 8.57
C GLN A 145 3.56 -15.83 8.93
N VAL A 146 3.70 -14.60 8.41
CA VAL A 146 2.70 -13.55 8.64
C VAL A 146 1.36 -13.91 8.01
N CYS A 147 1.33 -14.40 6.77
CA CYS A 147 0.09 -14.79 6.10
C CYS A 147 -0.64 -15.93 6.83
N ALA A 148 0.09 -16.89 7.37
CA ALA A 148 -0.49 -18.02 8.13
C ALA A 148 -1.01 -17.59 9.52
N ALA A 149 -0.45 -16.53 10.09
CA ALA A 149 -0.73 -16.08 11.45
C ALA A 149 -2.01 -15.24 11.59
N VAL A 150 -2.49 -14.59 10.51
CA VAL A 150 -3.58 -13.62 10.58
C VAL A 150 -4.73 -13.96 9.62
N PRO A 151 -5.99 -13.66 9.98
CA PRO A 151 -7.16 -13.96 9.15
C PRO A 151 -7.42 -12.92 8.06
N CYS A 152 -6.74 -11.79 8.07
CA CYS A 152 -6.97 -10.69 7.13
C CYS A 152 -6.01 -10.76 5.94
N PRO A 153 -6.34 -10.12 4.80
CA PRO A 153 -5.45 -10.05 3.65
C PRO A 153 -4.09 -9.42 3.99
N VAL A 154 -3.01 -10.06 3.53
CA VAL A 154 -1.64 -9.57 3.66
C VAL A 154 -1.10 -9.23 2.27
N TYR A 155 -0.54 -8.04 2.13
CA TYR A 155 0.12 -7.57 0.91
C TYR A 155 1.64 -7.50 1.14
N ALA A 156 2.41 -8.11 0.25
CA ALA A 156 3.86 -8.04 0.30
C ALA A 156 4.37 -6.65 -0.11
N ILE A 157 5.40 -6.14 0.57
CA ILE A 157 6.02 -4.86 0.21
C ILE A 157 7.55 -4.97 0.27
N GLY A 158 8.24 -4.23 -0.61
CA GLY A 158 9.69 -4.14 -0.70
C GLY A 158 10.29 -5.09 -1.73
N GLY A 159 10.80 -4.53 -2.82
CA GLY A 159 11.39 -5.26 -3.93
C GLY A 159 10.39 -6.12 -4.72
N VAL A 160 9.10 -5.79 -4.64
CA VAL A 160 8.02 -6.54 -5.28
C VAL A 160 7.88 -6.08 -6.74
N GLY A 161 7.83 -7.06 -7.65
CA GLY A 161 7.61 -6.88 -9.09
C GLY A 161 6.92 -8.09 -9.71
N PRO A 162 6.55 -8.01 -11.01
CA PRO A 162 5.90 -9.12 -11.72
C PRO A 162 6.68 -10.45 -11.68
N GLU A 163 8.00 -10.35 -11.63
CA GLU A 163 8.94 -11.48 -11.66
C GLU A 163 8.88 -12.37 -10.41
N ASN A 164 8.41 -11.84 -9.28
CA ASN A 164 8.40 -12.58 -8.02
C ASN A 164 6.99 -12.92 -7.50
N LEU A 165 5.93 -12.67 -8.28
CA LEU A 165 4.56 -12.98 -7.91
C LEU A 165 4.33 -14.46 -7.55
N PRO A 166 4.90 -15.46 -8.26
CA PRO A 166 4.74 -16.86 -7.87
C PRO A 166 5.13 -17.15 -6.43
N ALA A 167 6.30 -16.67 -6.00
CA ALA A 167 6.79 -16.86 -4.64
C ALA A 167 5.90 -16.16 -3.59
N LEU A 168 5.40 -14.98 -3.91
CA LEU A 168 4.50 -14.23 -3.01
C LEU A 168 3.13 -14.90 -2.86
N ALA A 169 2.58 -15.44 -3.95
CA ALA A 169 1.31 -16.15 -3.90
C ALA A 169 1.44 -17.49 -3.16
N GLN A 170 2.53 -18.23 -3.38
CA GLN A 170 2.83 -19.45 -2.62
C GLN A 170 2.96 -19.18 -1.12
N ALA A 171 3.48 -18.02 -0.74
CA ALA A 171 3.53 -17.56 0.65
C ALA A 171 2.15 -17.18 1.23
N GLY A 172 1.09 -17.18 0.43
CA GLY A 172 -0.26 -16.84 0.87
C GLY A 172 -0.60 -15.34 0.80
N ALA A 173 0.23 -14.51 0.18
CA ALA A 173 -0.07 -13.10 0.03
C ALA A 173 -1.28 -12.87 -0.89
N LYS A 174 -2.13 -11.90 -0.55
CA LYS A 174 -3.26 -11.46 -1.37
C LYS A 174 -2.83 -10.66 -2.60
N GLY A 175 -1.68 -10.01 -2.51
CA GLY A 175 -1.14 -9.14 -3.53
C GLY A 175 0.19 -8.52 -3.14
N GLY A 176 0.62 -7.56 -3.92
CA GLY A 176 1.86 -6.82 -3.67
C GLY A 176 1.68 -5.31 -3.72
N CYS A 177 2.55 -4.63 -2.99
CA CYS A 177 2.66 -3.17 -2.98
C CYS A 177 3.86 -2.73 -3.81
N VAL A 178 3.63 -1.87 -4.79
CA VAL A 178 4.64 -1.33 -5.68
C VAL A 178 4.73 0.19 -5.49
N ARG A 179 5.94 0.72 -5.33
CA ARG A 179 6.21 2.15 -5.20
C ARG A 179 6.99 2.69 -6.39
N SER A 180 8.30 2.52 -6.38
CA SER A 180 9.19 3.13 -7.36
C SER A 180 8.84 2.79 -8.81
N PRO A 181 8.57 1.54 -9.18
CA PRO A 181 8.21 1.23 -10.57
C PRO A 181 7.03 2.03 -11.09
N LEU A 182 5.95 2.18 -10.32
CA LEU A 182 4.77 2.95 -10.75
C LEU A 182 4.98 4.47 -10.72
N MET A 183 5.91 4.95 -9.88
CA MET A 183 6.24 6.39 -9.85
C MET A 183 7.22 6.81 -10.97
N THR A 184 7.98 5.85 -11.54
CA THR A 184 9.05 6.18 -12.50
C THR A 184 8.89 5.56 -13.89
N CYS A 185 8.00 4.58 -14.08
CA CYS A 185 7.82 3.94 -15.39
C CYS A 185 7.24 4.93 -16.42
N PRO A 186 7.56 4.76 -17.71
CA PRO A 186 7.00 5.59 -18.78
C PRO A 186 5.48 5.42 -18.92
N ASP A 187 4.98 4.19 -18.74
CA ASP A 187 3.56 3.80 -18.93
C ASP A 187 3.08 2.93 -17.77
N PRO A 188 2.33 3.52 -16.81
CA PRO A 188 1.70 2.75 -15.72
C PRO A 188 0.72 1.69 -16.21
N GLY A 189 0.06 1.93 -17.36
CA GLY A 189 -0.85 0.96 -17.96
C GLY A 189 -0.12 -0.29 -18.46
N ALA A 190 1.02 -0.12 -19.12
CA ALA A 190 1.87 -1.24 -19.54
C ALA A 190 2.38 -2.03 -18.32
N TYR A 191 2.82 -1.35 -17.26
CA TYR A 191 3.26 -2.02 -16.03
C TYR A 191 2.14 -2.87 -15.40
N LEU A 192 0.92 -2.33 -15.34
CA LEU A 192 -0.22 -3.09 -14.81
C LEU A 192 -0.63 -4.26 -15.72
N ARG A 193 -0.49 -4.15 -17.02
CA ARG A 193 -0.71 -5.30 -17.94
C ARG A 193 0.28 -6.42 -17.65
N GLN A 194 1.58 -6.11 -17.55
CA GLN A 194 2.61 -7.10 -17.16
C GLN A 194 2.32 -7.75 -15.81
N TRP A 195 1.89 -6.96 -14.83
CA TRP A 195 1.46 -7.49 -13.54
C TRP A 195 0.31 -8.48 -13.67
N LYS A 196 -0.73 -8.14 -14.42
CA LYS A 196 -1.91 -8.99 -14.61
C LYS A 196 -1.57 -10.28 -15.38
N GLU A 197 -0.71 -10.19 -16.38
CA GLU A 197 -0.20 -11.35 -17.11
C GLU A 197 0.57 -12.29 -16.19
N ALA A 198 1.53 -11.77 -15.43
CA ALA A 198 2.24 -12.56 -14.43
C ALA A 198 1.30 -13.17 -13.38
N ALA A 199 0.31 -12.41 -12.89
CA ALA A 199 -0.67 -12.86 -11.91
C ALA A 199 -1.60 -13.97 -12.45
N ALA A 200 -1.88 -14.02 -13.73
CA ALA A 200 -2.71 -15.07 -14.35
C ALA A 200 -2.04 -16.45 -14.32
N HIS A 201 -0.71 -16.51 -14.22
CA HIS A 201 0.06 -17.76 -14.15
C HIS A 201 0.29 -18.25 -12.71
N VAL A 202 -0.23 -17.56 -11.70
CA VAL A 202 0.05 -17.84 -10.28
C VAL A 202 -1.17 -18.41 -9.54
N LEU A 203 -2.32 -18.39 -10.18
CA LEU A 203 -3.62 -18.91 -9.70
C LEU A 203 -4.03 -20.12 -10.50
#